data_da7e83bf2a9c2e1261e80b0c649e4da3
#
_entry.id   da7e83bf2a9c2e1261e80b0c649e4da3
#
_cell.length_a   1.000
_cell.length_b   1.000
_cell.length_c   1.000
_cell.angle_alpha   90.00
_cell.angle_beta   90.00
_cell.angle_gamma   90.00
#
_symmetry.space_group_name_H-M   'P 1'
#
loop_
_entity.id
_entity.type
_entity.pdbx_description
1 polymer ?
#
loop_
_entity_poly.entity_id
_entity_poly.type
_entity_poly.pdbx_seq_one_letter_code
_entity_poly.pdbx_strand_id
1 'polypeptide(L)'
;MVINFKENDSFLLLYKSIFFKYFKFETDSNDIQDIIIVKALNIKNRKKRITFIYDSTCDYIDNFYKSENICGFKNCQCYVQRKNNNNLKNGCCRKCIYITDNGCVTQNLACKLFNCSEVYCRRKVIKFEDLRILKLLSLRQRLIIKADYFSLREDVLNDLYSYSIIYSTIRIVIRLVNNIITLYRKENN
;
A
#
# COMPACT_ATOMS: atom_id res chain seq x y z
N MET A 1 29.77 -5.80 10.10
CA MET A 1 29.54 -4.72 11.09
C MET A 1 28.06 -4.68 11.37
N VAL A 2 27.66 -4.69 12.65
CA VAL A 2 26.27 -4.57 13.09
C VAL A 2 25.96 -3.12 13.34
N ILE A 3 24.80 -2.64 12.87
CA ILE A 3 24.31 -1.28 13.09
C ILE A 3 22.97 -1.37 13.80
N ASN A 4 22.89 -0.79 15.00
CA ASN A 4 21.63 -0.68 15.71
C ASN A 4 20.80 0.45 15.08
N PHE A 5 19.61 0.10 14.61
CA PHE A 5 18.67 1.02 13.99
C PHE A 5 18.03 1.90 15.06
N LYS A 6 18.32 3.17 15.02
CA LYS A 6 17.59 4.21 15.75
C LYS A 6 16.90 5.10 14.72
N GLU A 7 15.70 5.55 15.02
CA GLU A 7 14.94 6.44 14.14
C GLU A 7 15.72 7.73 13.87
N ASN A 8 16.50 7.73 12.79
CA ASN A 8 17.25 8.90 12.35
C ASN A 8 17.41 8.82 10.83
N ASP A 9 17.23 9.95 10.13
CA ASP A 9 17.33 10.00 8.65
C ASP A 9 18.72 9.59 8.11
N SER A 10 19.73 9.53 8.96
CA SER A 10 21.09 9.07 8.63
C SER A 10 21.13 7.63 8.09
N PHE A 11 20.20 6.74 8.49
CA PHE A 11 20.15 5.37 7.95
C PHE A 11 19.74 5.34 6.46
N LEU A 12 18.95 6.30 6.01
CA LEU A 12 18.59 6.42 4.59
C LEU A 12 19.81 6.76 3.72
N LEU A 13 20.73 7.54 4.24
CA LEU A 13 22.01 7.84 3.57
C LEU A 13 22.86 6.58 3.46
N LEU A 14 22.96 5.81 4.55
CA LEU A 14 23.69 4.55 4.57
C LEU A 14 23.04 3.51 3.66
N TYR A 15 21.72 3.41 3.67
CA TYR A 15 20.95 2.50 2.80
C TYR A 15 21.16 2.82 1.30
N LYS A 16 21.32 4.08 0.94
CA LYS A 16 21.61 4.51 -0.45
C LYS A 16 23.08 4.31 -0.82
N SER A 17 23.96 4.04 0.15
CA SER A 17 25.36 3.79 -0.13
C SER A 17 25.59 2.41 -0.75
N ILE A 18 26.66 2.28 -1.54
CA ILE A 18 27.10 1.00 -2.10
C ILE A 18 27.53 -0.01 -1.03
N PHE A 19 27.86 0.47 0.17
CA PHE A 19 28.36 -0.34 1.27
C PHE A 19 27.24 -0.99 2.11
N PHE A 20 25.98 -0.59 1.92
CA PHE A 20 24.86 -1.07 2.72
C PHE A 20 24.79 -2.60 2.79
N LYS A 21 25.16 -3.32 1.73
CA LYS A 21 25.14 -4.79 1.66
C LYS A 21 26.06 -5.49 2.65
N TYR A 22 27.07 -4.78 3.18
CA TYR A 22 28.05 -5.33 4.15
C TYR A 22 27.59 -5.16 5.60
N PHE A 23 26.50 -4.44 5.84
CA PHE A 23 26.00 -4.20 7.18
C PHE A 23 24.86 -5.16 7.51
N LYS A 24 24.79 -5.55 8.78
CA LYS A 24 23.65 -6.19 9.41
C LYS A 24 22.96 -5.15 10.28
N PHE A 25 21.65 -5.06 10.19
CA PHE A 25 20.84 -4.11 10.95
C PHE A 25 20.08 -4.83 12.04
N GLU A 26 20.04 -4.27 13.22
CA GLU A 26 19.29 -4.77 14.38
C GLU A 26 18.51 -3.60 14.99
N THR A 27 17.51 -3.87 15.81
CA THR A 27 16.73 -2.85 16.51
C THR A 27 16.23 -3.39 17.84
N ASP A 28 16.23 -2.53 18.84
CA ASP A 28 15.62 -2.76 20.16
C ASP A 28 14.22 -2.13 20.23
N SER A 29 13.74 -1.54 19.12
CA SER A 29 12.42 -0.91 19.05
C SER A 29 11.31 -1.95 19.10
N ASN A 30 10.26 -1.66 19.85
CA ASN A 30 9.00 -2.42 19.84
C ASN A 30 8.02 -1.93 18.77
N ASP A 31 8.36 -0.89 18.01
CA ASP A 31 7.53 -0.41 16.91
C ASP A 31 7.57 -1.40 15.75
N ILE A 32 6.39 -1.82 15.31
CA ILE A 32 6.22 -2.80 14.23
C ILE A 32 6.87 -2.31 12.94
N GLN A 33 6.78 -1.00 12.62
CA GLN A 33 7.39 -0.47 11.40
C GLN A 33 8.91 -0.52 11.48
N ASP A 34 9.54 -0.27 12.63
CA ASP A 34 10.99 -0.36 12.81
C ASP A 34 11.48 -1.80 12.62
N ILE A 35 10.75 -2.76 13.19
CA ILE A 35 11.05 -4.18 13.02
C ILE A 35 11.00 -4.57 11.53
N ILE A 36 9.95 -4.13 10.81
CA ILE A 36 9.80 -4.41 9.38
C ILE A 36 10.91 -3.72 8.58
N ILE A 37 11.27 -2.48 8.89
CA ILE A 37 12.35 -1.72 8.25
C ILE A 37 13.68 -2.48 8.38
N VAL A 38 14.02 -2.92 9.59
CA VAL A 38 15.27 -3.67 9.85
C VAL A 38 15.30 -5.00 9.11
N LYS A 39 14.17 -5.74 9.09
CA LYS A 39 14.05 -6.96 8.27
C LYS A 39 14.28 -6.67 6.79
N ALA A 40 13.67 -5.61 6.25
CA ALA A 40 13.82 -5.20 4.86
C ALA A 40 15.29 -4.84 4.52
N LEU A 41 15.98 -4.11 5.40
CA LEU A 41 17.38 -3.72 5.23
C LEU A 41 18.31 -4.94 5.17
N ASN A 42 18.00 -6.02 5.88
CA ASN A 42 18.77 -7.24 5.87
C ASN A 42 18.55 -8.11 4.62
N ILE A 43 17.53 -7.85 3.81
CA ILE A 43 17.30 -8.53 2.54
C ILE A 43 18.19 -7.93 1.46
N LYS A 44 19.28 -8.64 1.08
CA LYS A 44 20.27 -8.12 0.11
C LYS A 44 19.77 -8.15 -1.33
N ASN A 45 18.94 -9.13 -1.69
CA ASN A 45 18.36 -9.18 -3.03
C ASN A 45 17.32 -8.08 -3.22
N ARG A 46 17.52 -7.22 -4.23
CA ARG A 46 16.67 -6.04 -4.49
C ARG A 46 15.20 -6.43 -4.73
N LYS A 47 14.93 -7.43 -5.58
CA LYS A 47 13.56 -7.83 -5.89
C LYS A 47 12.87 -8.38 -4.64
N LYS A 48 13.50 -9.30 -3.92
CA LYS A 48 12.97 -9.86 -2.66
C LYS A 48 12.70 -8.76 -1.63
N ARG A 49 13.58 -7.77 -1.53
CA ARG A 49 13.40 -6.63 -0.60
C ARG A 49 12.21 -5.76 -0.99
N ILE A 50 12.04 -5.42 -2.27
CA ILE A 50 10.89 -4.65 -2.76
C ILE A 50 9.59 -5.41 -2.48
N THR A 51 9.54 -6.71 -2.80
CA THR A 51 8.39 -7.58 -2.48
C THR A 51 8.08 -7.54 -0.99
N PHE A 52 9.09 -7.77 -0.15
CA PHE A 52 8.93 -7.77 1.30
C PHE A 52 8.39 -6.43 1.82
N ILE A 53 8.93 -5.30 1.35
CA ILE A 53 8.45 -3.95 1.73
C ILE A 53 6.98 -3.81 1.35
N TYR A 54 6.62 -4.19 0.12
CA TYR A 54 5.26 -4.06 -0.39
C TYR A 54 4.26 -4.90 0.41
N ASP A 55 4.54 -6.19 0.57
CA ASP A 55 3.66 -7.13 1.27
C ASP A 55 3.53 -6.78 2.75
N SER A 56 4.65 -6.53 3.45
CA SER A 56 4.61 -6.15 4.86
C SER A 56 3.86 -4.83 5.10
N THR A 57 3.88 -3.92 4.12
CA THR A 57 3.08 -2.69 4.21
C THR A 57 1.59 -2.99 4.04
N CYS A 58 1.21 -3.87 3.11
CA CYS A 58 -0.17 -4.34 2.98
C CYS A 58 -0.67 -4.98 4.27
N ASP A 59 0.11 -5.89 4.84
CA ASP A 59 -0.23 -6.59 6.09
C ASP A 59 -0.35 -5.63 7.28
N TYR A 60 0.55 -4.65 7.37
CA TYR A 60 0.49 -3.61 8.40
C TYR A 60 -0.82 -2.82 8.35
N ILE A 61 -1.22 -2.40 7.14
CA ILE A 61 -2.48 -1.66 6.93
C ILE A 61 -3.68 -2.55 7.26
N ASP A 62 -3.68 -3.81 6.80
CA ASP A 62 -4.78 -4.75 7.05
C ASP A 62 -4.97 -5.01 8.54
N ASN A 63 -3.89 -5.23 9.28
CA ASN A 63 -3.94 -5.45 10.72
C ASN A 63 -4.50 -4.22 11.45
N PHE A 64 -4.04 -3.03 11.07
CA PHE A 64 -4.55 -1.78 11.63
C PHE A 64 -6.05 -1.60 11.32
N TYR A 65 -6.48 -1.85 10.08
CA TYR A 65 -7.86 -1.67 9.69
C TYR A 65 -8.81 -2.71 10.30
N LYS A 66 -8.31 -3.93 10.53
CA LYS A 66 -9.06 -4.97 11.26
C LYS A 66 -9.25 -4.59 12.72
N SER A 67 -8.19 -4.18 13.42
CA SER A 67 -8.25 -3.82 14.84
C SER A 67 -9.17 -2.62 15.10
N GLU A 68 -9.12 -1.61 14.23
CA GLU A 68 -9.87 -0.36 14.37
C GLU A 68 -11.24 -0.39 13.69
N ASN A 69 -11.56 -1.43 12.90
CA ASN A 69 -12.76 -1.51 12.06
C ASN A 69 -13.05 -0.18 11.34
N ILE A 70 -12.05 0.33 10.64
CA ILE A 70 -12.04 1.69 10.07
C ILE A 70 -13.27 1.97 9.20
N CYS A 71 -13.65 1.03 8.33
CA CYS A 71 -14.83 1.14 7.47
C CYS A 71 -16.15 0.88 8.21
N GLY A 72 -16.09 0.50 9.49
CA GLY A 72 -17.27 0.20 10.29
C GLY A 72 -18.12 -0.93 9.70
N PHE A 73 -17.47 -2.02 9.25
CA PHE A 73 -18.17 -3.17 8.67
C PHE A 73 -19.10 -3.82 9.69
N LYS A 74 -20.34 -4.02 9.30
CA LYS A 74 -21.36 -4.74 10.07
C LYS A 74 -22.38 -5.33 9.10
N ASN A 75 -22.73 -6.61 9.24
CA ASN A 75 -23.67 -7.32 8.37
C ASN A 75 -23.31 -7.17 6.87
N CYS A 76 -22.04 -7.46 6.54
CA CYS A 76 -21.53 -7.43 5.16
C CYS A 76 -21.55 -6.03 4.49
N GLN A 77 -21.75 -4.96 5.26
CA GLN A 77 -21.85 -3.60 4.74
C GLN A 77 -20.96 -2.64 5.53
N CYS A 78 -20.28 -1.73 4.82
CA CYS A 78 -19.55 -0.64 5.46
C CYS A 78 -20.52 0.44 5.99
N TYR A 79 -20.01 1.33 6.83
CA TYR A 79 -20.80 2.42 7.40
C TYR A 79 -21.53 3.26 6.34
N VAL A 80 -20.85 3.59 5.24
CA VAL A 80 -21.40 4.43 4.16
C VAL A 80 -22.54 3.71 3.43
N GLN A 81 -22.42 2.41 3.19
CA GLN A 81 -23.48 1.60 2.59
C GLN A 81 -24.74 1.62 3.47
N ARG A 82 -24.59 1.38 4.76
CA ARG A 82 -25.73 1.39 5.70
C ARG A 82 -26.39 2.77 5.80
N LYS A 83 -25.60 3.86 5.84
CA LYS A 83 -26.12 5.22 5.90
C LYS A 83 -26.95 5.59 4.68
N ASN A 84 -26.59 5.10 3.51
CA ASN A 84 -27.17 5.50 2.24
C ASN A 84 -28.14 4.44 1.67
N ASN A 85 -28.66 3.53 2.49
CA ASN A 85 -29.58 2.46 2.06
C ASN A 85 -29.07 1.71 0.81
N ASN A 86 -27.78 1.33 0.82
CA ASN A 86 -27.06 0.72 -0.30
C ASN A 86 -26.84 1.63 -1.52
N ASN A 87 -27.27 2.88 -1.51
CA ASN A 87 -27.03 3.80 -2.62
C ASN A 87 -25.66 4.43 -2.52
N LEU A 88 -24.64 3.74 -3.02
CA LEU A 88 -23.24 4.16 -3.01
C LEU A 88 -22.95 5.13 -4.16
N LYS A 89 -23.37 6.38 -4.04
CA LYS A 89 -22.99 7.39 -5.05
C LYS A 89 -21.50 7.76 -5.00
N ASN A 90 -20.87 7.74 -3.81
CA ASN A 90 -19.53 8.27 -3.58
C ASN A 90 -18.73 7.41 -2.58
N GLY A 91 -18.37 6.20 -2.89
CA GLY A 91 -17.56 5.36 -1.99
C GLY A 91 -16.52 4.52 -2.72
N CYS A 92 -15.41 4.20 -2.05
CA CYS A 92 -14.36 3.34 -2.60
C CYS A 92 -14.88 1.92 -2.94
N CYS A 93 -15.96 1.50 -2.28
CA CYS A 93 -16.53 0.16 -2.42
C CYS A 93 -17.64 0.07 -3.47
N ARG A 94 -17.95 1.16 -4.18
CA ARG A 94 -18.99 1.14 -5.22
C ARG A 94 -18.56 0.20 -6.34
N LYS A 95 -19.32 -0.89 -6.52
CA LYS A 95 -19.04 -1.90 -7.57
C LYS A 95 -17.60 -2.45 -7.60
N CYS A 96 -16.85 -2.31 -6.50
CA CYS A 96 -15.48 -2.81 -6.43
C CYS A 96 -15.50 -4.34 -6.38
N ILE A 97 -14.73 -4.98 -7.26
CA ILE A 97 -14.59 -6.43 -7.32
C ILE A 97 -13.85 -7.05 -6.13
N TYR A 98 -13.12 -6.23 -5.37
CA TYR A 98 -12.34 -6.67 -4.20
C TYR A 98 -13.10 -6.55 -2.88
N ILE A 99 -14.36 -6.09 -2.93
CA ILE A 99 -15.18 -6.02 -1.72
C ILE A 99 -15.81 -7.38 -1.43
N THR A 100 -15.69 -7.84 -0.21
CA THR A 100 -16.31 -9.08 0.29
C THR A 100 -17.16 -8.76 1.51
N ASP A 101 -17.89 -9.77 1.99
CA ASP A 101 -18.72 -9.67 3.20
C ASP A 101 -17.91 -9.28 4.44
N ASN A 102 -16.62 -9.58 4.44
CA ASN A 102 -15.71 -9.29 5.55
C ASN A 102 -14.81 -8.04 5.29
N GLY A 103 -15.05 -7.30 4.23
CA GLY A 103 -14.28 -6.12 3.87
C GLY A 103 -13.51 -6.23 2.57
N CYS A 104 -12.60 -5.28 2.33
CA CYS A 104 -11.80 -5.25 1.12
C CYS A 104 -10.61 -6.21 1.24
N VAL A 105 -10.47 -7.11 0.26
CA VAL A 105 -9.38 -8.11 0.21
C VAL A 105 -8.28 -7.75 -0.78
N THR A 106 -8.29 -6.53 -1.33
CA THR A 106 -7.26 -6.11 -2.29
C THR A 106 -5.86 -6.19 -1.68
N GLN A 107 -4.89 -6.61 -2.49
CA GLN A 107 -3.46 -6.51 -2.19
C GLN A 107 -2.80 -5.36 -2.95
N ASN A 108 -3.56 -4.29 -3.22
CA ASN A 108 -3.09 -3.07 -3.86
C ASN A 108 -2.96 -1.94 -2.84
N LEU A 109 -1.73 -1.41 -2.65
CA LEU A 109 -1.45 -0.38 -1.64
C LEU A 109 -2.18 0.93 -1.90
N ALA A 110 -2.31 1.38 -3.16
CA ALA A 110 -3.06 2.58 -3.49
C ALA A 110 -4.53 2.44 -3.05
N CYS A 111 -5.14 1.28 -3.34
CA CYS A 111 -6.51 0.99 -2.92
C CYS A 111 -6.66 0.90 -1.40
N LYS A 112 -5.70 0.26 -0.69
CA LYS A 112 -5.74 0.15 0.78
C LYS A 112 -5.64 1.51 1.47
N LEU A 113 -4.88 2.43 0.89
CA LEU A 113 -4.69 3.79 1.40
C LEU A 113 -5.82 4.75 1.00
N PHE A 114 -6.68 4.33 0.06
CA PHE A 114 -7.82 5.12 -0.33
C PHE A 114 -8.94 4.99 0.71
N ASN A 115 -9.26 6.09 1.37
CA ASN A 115 -10.37 6.18 2.30
C ASN A 115 -11.43 7.13 1.75
N CYS A 116 -12.71 6.74 1.83
CA CYS A 116 -13.79 7.63 1.45
C CYS A 116 -13.87 8.82 2.42
N SER A 117 -14.45 9.93 1.95
CA SER A 117 -14.56 11.16 2.73
C SER A 117 -15.21 10.96 4.12
N GLU A 118 -16.21 10.12 4.20
CA GLU A 118 -16.91 9.82 5.46
C GLU A 118 -15.98 9.14 6.49
N VAL A 119 -15.16 8.18 6.04
CA VAL A 119 -14.18 7.52 6.92
C VAL A 119 -13.07 8.48 7.29
N TYR A 120 -12.58 9.23 6.32
CA TYR A 120 -11.48 10.18 6.52
C TYR A 120 -11.82 11.25 7.56
N CYS A 121 -13.05 11.78 7.53
CA CYS A 121 -13.50 12.82 8.47
C CYS A 121 -13.76 12.31 9.89
N ARG A 122 -14.02 11.00 10.07
CA ARG A 122 -14.51 10.46 11.35
C ARG A 122 -13.51 9.64 12.10
N ARG A 123 -12.47 9.15 11.43
CA ARG A 123 -11.55 8.17 12.00
C ARG A 123 -10.09 8.50 11.72
N LYS A 124 -9.22 8.07 12.63
CA LYS A 124 -7.78 8.06 12.35
C LYS A 124 -7.52 7.02 11.27
N VAL A 125 -7.02 7.47 10.12
CA VAL A 125 -6.66 6.62 8.99
C VAL A 125 -5.17 6.69 8.75
N ILE A 126 -4.58 5.59 8.24
CA ILE A 126 -3.20 5.58 7.80
C ILE A 126 -3.09 6.37 6.49
N LYS A 127 -2.17 7.32 6.44
CA LYS A 127 -1.78 8.02 5.23
C LYS A 127 -0.49 7.45 4.66
N PHE A 128 -0.22 7.75 3.40
CA PHE A 128 1.03 7.32 2.76
C PHE A 128 2.28 7.80 3.52
N GLU A 129 2.22 8.99 4.07
CA GLU A 129 3.30 9.64 4.81
C GLU A 129 3.59 8.97 6.15
N ASP A 130 2.60 8.31 6.74
CA ASP A 130 2.73 7.58 8.01
C ASP A 130 3.50 6.25 7.85
N LEU A 131 3.68 5.80 6.61
CA LEU A 131 4.33 4.53 6.28
C LEU A 131 5.83 4.70 6.09
N ARG A 132 6.58 4.72 7.21
CA ARG A 132 8.04 4.91 7.23
C ARG A 132 8.78 3.89 6.38
N ILE A 133 8.30 2.64 6.34
CA ILE A 133 8.89 1.58 5.53
C ILE A 133 8.96 1.93 4.04
N LEU A 134 8.01 2.70 3.51
CA LEU A 134 8.02 3.12 2.11
C LEU A 134 9.14 4.10 1.77
N LYS A 135 9.79 4.73 2.77
CA LYS A 135 11.00 5.55 2.58
C LYS A 135 12.18 4.73 2.02
N LEU A 136 12.17 3.40 2.21
CA LEU A 136 13.18 2.50 1.62
C LEU A 136 13.01 2.33 0.10
N LEU A 137 11.88 2.70 -0.45
CA LEU A 137 11.64 2.69 -1.89
C LEU A 137 12.12 4.00 -2.52
N SER A 138 12.55 3.93 -3.79
CA SER A 138 12.90 5.10 -4.56
C SER A 138 11.68 6.02 -4.77
N LEU A 139 11.93 7.30 -5.08
CA LEU A 139 10.85 8.25 -5.38
C LEU A 139 9.91 7.71 -6.48
N ARG A 140 10.49 7.17 -7.56
CA ARG A 140 9.73 6.54 -8.65
C ARG A 140 8.82 5.43 -8.16
N GLN A 141 9.34 4.51 -7.34
CA GLN A 141 8.55 3.39 -6.80
C GLN A 141 7.41 3.88 -5.92
N ARG A 142 7.65 4.92 -5.12
CA ARG A 142 6.60 5.55 -4.31
C ARG A 142 5.51 6.20 -5.15
N LEU A 143 5.88 6.84 -6.28
CA LEU A 143 4.91 7.40 -7.22
C LEU A 143 4.08 6.32 -7.90
N ILE A 144 4.69 5.18 -8.30
CA ILE A 144 3.95 4.03 -8.83
C ILE A 144 2.90 3.57 -7.81
N ILE A 145 3.30 3.35 -6.56
CA ILE A 145 2.36 2.91 -5.50
C ILE A 145 1.22 3.90 -5.31
N LYS A 146 1.49 5.21 -5.37
CA LYS A 146 0.44 6.24 -5.21
C LYS A 146 -0.56 6.28 -6.36
N ALA A 147 -0.15 5.92 -7.57
CA ALA A 147 -0.94 6.10 -8.79
C ALA A 147 -1.62 4.81 -9.29
N ASP A 148 -1.13 3.64 -8.91
CA ASP A 148 -1.55 2.36 -9.50
C ASP A 148 -2.71 1.72 -8.74
N TYR A 149 -3.91 2.29 -8.95
CA TYR A 149 -5.15 1.76 -8.37
C TYR A 149 -5.68 0.55 -9.15
N PHE A 150 -6.33 -0.38 -8.45
CA PHE A 150 -7.06 -1.54 -8.99
C PHE A 150 -6.20 -2.58 -9.73
N SER A 151 -4.90 -2.42 -9.77
CA SER A 151 -4.00 -3.40 -10.37
C SER A 151 -3.81 -4.60 -9.45
N LEU A 152 -3.53 -5.75 -10.04
CA LEU A 152 -3.13 -6.93 -9.30
C LEU A 152 -1.77 -6.70 -8.64
N ARG A 153 -1.53 -7.39 -7.52
CA ARG A 153 -0.26 -7.31 -6.78
C ARG A 153 0.96 -7.57 -7.67
N GLU A 154 0.87 -8.59 -8.51
CA GLU A 154 1.95 -9.00 -9.43
C GLU A 154 2.30 -7.91 -10.44
N ASP A 155 1.30 -7.22 -10.97
CA ASP A 155 1.48 -6.12 -11.91
C ASP A 155 2.21 -4.95 -11.26
N VAL A 156 1.78 -4.58 -10.05
CA VAL A 156 2.44 -3.50 -9.28
C VAL A 156 3.90 -3.87 -9.00
N LEU A 157 4.16 -5.10 -8.52
CA LEU A 157 5.50 -5.56 -8.24
C LEU A 157 6.40 -5.56 -9.49
N ASN A 158 5.89 -5.99 -10.63
CA ASN A 158 6.62 -5.95 -11.90
C ASN A 158 7.02 -4.52 -12.27
N ASP A 159 6.13 -3.54 -12.06
CA ASP A 159 6.45 -2.12 -12.29
C ASP A 159 7.47 -1.58 -11.27
N LEU A 160 7.41 -2.01 -10.01
CA LEU A 160 8.39 -1.66 -8.98
C LEU A 160 9.79 -2.23 -9.27
N TYR A 161 9.87 -3.40 -9.91
CA TYR A 161 11.14 -4.01 -10.31
C TYR A 161 11.77 -3.33 -11.53
N SER A 162 10.95 -2.79 -12.43
CA SER A 162 11.41 -2.12 -13.65
C SER A 162 12.29 -0.91 -13.32
N TYR A 163 13.26 -0.63 -14.18
CA TYR A 163 14.07 0.60 -14.11
C TYR A 163 13.51 1.72 -14.98
N SER A 164 12.62 1.41 -15.92
CA SER A 164 12.05 2.40 -16.85
C SER A 164 10.82 3.09 -16.24
N ILE A 165 10.89 4.40 -16.06
CA ILE A 165 9.75 5.23 -15.66
C ILE A 165 8.68 5.26 -16.75
N ILE A 166 9.09 5.48 -17.99
CA ILE A 166 8.18 5.63 -19.14
C ILE A 166 7.35 4.36 -19.32
N TYR A 167 7.99 3.21 -19.32
CA TYR A 167 7.31 1.92 -19.47
C TYR A 167 6.30 1.67 -18.35
N SER A 168 6.68 1.90 -17.10
CA SER A 168 5.77 1.74 -15.95
C SER A 168 4.58 2.72 -16.04
N THR A 169 4.82 3.97 -16.42
CA THR A 169 3.75 4.98 -16.55
C THR A 169 2.74 4.59 -17.63
N ILE A 170 3.21 4.17 -18.80
CA ILE A 170 2.32 3.72 -19.89
C ILE A 170 1.45 2.55 -19.43
N ARG A 171 2.03 1.55 -18.78
CA ARG A 171 1.27 0.39 -18.28
C ARG A 171 0.22 0.78 -17.25
N ILE A 172 0.54 1.67 -16.31
CA ILE A 172 -0.41 2.18 -15.31
C ILE A 172 -1.57 2.89 -16.00
N VAL A 173 -1.28 3.77 -16.96
CA VAL A 173 -2.33 4.49 -17.71
C VAL A 173 -3.22 3.52 -18.47
N ILE A 174 -2.66 2.54 -19.19
CA ILE A 174 -3.45 1.52 -19.90
C ILE A 174 -4.35 0.75 -18.93
N ARG A 175 -3.84 0.33 -17.77
CA ARG A 175 -4.65 -0.38 -16.77
C ARG A 175 -5.77 0.49 -16.21
N LEU A 176 -5.50 1.75 -15.89
CA LEU A 176 -6.52 2.68 -15.41
C LEU A 176 -7.63 2.87 -16.44
N VAL A 177 -7.29 3.08 -17.71
CA VAL A 177 -8.26 3.23 -18.79
C VAL A 177 -9.12 1.96 -18.93
N ASN A 178 -8.51 0.79 -18.95
CA ASN A 178 -9.23 -0.48 -19.04
C ASN A 178 -10.17 -0.69 -17.85
N ASN A 179 -9.75 -0.34 -16.64
CA ASN A 179 -10.59 -0.42 -15.45
C ASN A 179 -11.81 0.53 -15.53
N ILE A 180 -11.59 1.76 -16.00
CA ILE A 180 -12.67 2.74 -16.21
C ILE A 180 -13.68 2.21 -17.25
N ILE A 181 -13.21 1.69 -18.37
CA ILE A 181 -14.08 1.10 -19.41
C ILE A 181 -14.89 -0.07 -18.84
N THR A 182 -14.26 -0.92 -18.05
CA THR A 182 -14.94 -2.08 -17.44
C THR A 182 -16.02 -1.64 -16.45
N LEU A 183 -15.75 -0.62 -15.64
CA LEU A 183 -16.72 -0.04 -14.71
C LEU A 183 -17.89 0.59 -15.47
N TYR A 184 -17.60 1.36 -16.52
CA TYR A 184 -18.65 1.97 -17.37
C TYR A 184 -19.56 0.94 -18.02
N ARG A 185 -19.00 -0.15 -18.56
CA ARG A 185 -19.79 -1.25 -19.16
C ARG A 185 -20.71 -1.92 -18.14
N LYS A 186 -20.24 -2.10 -16.88
CA LYS A 186 -21.05 -2.67 -15.79
C LYS A 186 -22.15 -1.74 -15.29
N GLU A 187 -22.06 -0.43 -15.55
CA GLU A 187 -23.10 0.53 -15.20
C GLU A 187 -24.26 0.55 -16.21
N ASN A 188 -23.97 0.20 -17.46
CA ASN A 188 -24.94 0.28 -18.56
C ASN A 188 -25.53 -1.08 -18.94
N ASN A 189 -25.14 -2.17 -18.29
CA ASN A 189 -25.76 -3.50 -18.33
C ASN A 189 -26.42 -3.82 -16.99
#